data_afd87216eab2e0d4cb0f11ad31de0048
#
_entry.id   afd87216eab2e0d4cb0f11ad31de0048
#
_cell.length_a   1.000
_cell.length_b   1.000
_cell.length_c   1.000
_cell.angle_alpha   90.00
_cell.angle_beta   90.00
_cell.angle_gamma   90.00
#
_symmetry.space_group_name_H-M   'P 1'
#
loop_
_entity.id
_entity.type
_entity.pdbx_description
1 polymer ?
#
loop_
_entity_poly.entity_id
_entity_poly.type
_entity_poly.pdbx_seq_one_letter_code
_entity_poly.pdbx_strand_id
1 'polypeptide(L)'
;METLVEPIARIPKDRIAVLIGKGGSTRKMIEEACGGKLDIDSRSGEVSVDWSDSDVDPVKKMKTPDVILAIGRGLSPKRAVNLLDDEIN
;
A
#
# COMPACT_ATOMS: atom_id res chain seq x y z
N MET A 1 -7.73 20.50 -12.80
CA MET A 1 -6.48 19.78 -12.67
C MET A 1 -6.69 18.42 -12.04
N GLU A 2 -6.15 17.43 -12.66
CA GLU A 2 -6.33 16.10 -12.15
C GLU A 2 -5.34 15.74 -11.10
N THR A 3 -5.77 14.98 -10.13
CA THR A 3 -4.85 14.48 -9.15
C THR A 3 -4.70 12.98 -9.37
N LEU A 4 -3.48 12.49 -9.27
CA LEU A 4 -3.19 11.07 -9.40
C LEU A 4 -3.06 10.39 -8.05
N VAL A 5 -3.36 11.10 -6.99
CA VAL A 5 -3.36 10.55 -5.64
C VAL A 5 -4.77 10.07 -5.35
N GLU A 6 -4.90 8.80 -4.99
CA GLU A 6 -6.19 8.20 -4.72
C GLU A 6 -6.22 7.57 -3.34
N PRO A 7 -7.25 7.85 -2.53
CA PRO A 7 -7.41 7.12 -1.29
C PRO A 7 -7.84 5.69 -1.61
N ILE A 8 -7.11 4.72 -1.12
CA ILE A 8 -7.35 3.33 -1.47
C ILE A 8 -7.78 2.45 -0.30
N ALA A 9 -7.50 2.89 0.92
CA ALA A 9 -7.82 2.07 2.08
C ALA A 9 -7.76 2.91 3.34
N ARG A 10 -8.36 2.38 4.40
CA ARG A 10 -8.22 2.97 5.72
C ARG A 10 -7.91 1.83 6.69
N ILE A 11 -6.92 2.02 7.53
CA ILE A 11 -6.51 0.98 8.46
C ILE A 11 -6.54 1.51 9.88
N PRO A 12 -6.63 0.61 10.88
CA PRO A 12 -6.61 1.05 12.27
C PRO A 12 -5.32 1.77 12.61
N LYS A 13 -5.42 2.73 13.50
CA LYS A 13 -4.25 3.54 13.86
C LYS A 13 -3.11 2.72 14.42
N ASP A 14 -3.42 1.66 15.14
CA ASP A 14 -2.39 0.82 15.71
C ASP A 14 -1.66 -0.03 14.67
N ARG A 15 -2.19 -0.10 13.44
CA ARG A 15 -1.50 -0.81 12.37
C ARG A 15 -0.70 0.13 11.46
N ILE A 16 -0.85 1.43 11.65
CA ILE A 16 -0.13 2.40 10.82
C ILE A 16 1.38 2.24 11.00
N ALA A 17 1.83 2.04 12.22
CA ALA A 17 3.26 1.85 12.48
C ALA A 17 3.79 0.61 11.77
N VAL A 18 2.98 -0.44 11.67
CA VAL A 18 3.37 -1.65 10.97
C VAL A 18 3.46 -1.39 9.46
N LEU A 19 2.52 -0.62 8.94
CA LEU A 19 2.51 -0.29 7.52
C LEU A 19 3.72 0.55 7.13
N ILE A 20 4.12 1.48 7.98
CA ILE A 20 5.28 2.31 7.70
C ILE A 20 6.57 1.52 7.92
N GLY A 21 6.63 0.76 9.01
CA GLY A 21 7.80 0.00 9.37
C GLY A 21 8.89 0.85 9.95
N LYS A 22 9.92 0.21 10.47
CA LYS A 22 11.02 0.90 11.10
C LYS A 22 11.77 1.72 10.06
N GLY A 23 11.87 3.02 10.29
CA GLY A 23 12.55 3.92 9.35
C GLY A 23 11.90 3.98 7.98
N GLY A 24 10.62 3.60 7.88
CA GLY A 24 9.92 3.62 6.62
C GLY A 24 10.20 2.43 5.73
N SER A 25 10.84 1.38 6.27
CA SER A 25 11.25 0.24 5.45
C SER A 25 10.10 -0.52 4.82
N THR A 26 9.01 -0.73 5.58
CA THR A 26 7.87 -1.46 5.04
C THR A 26 7.17 -0.64 3.97
N ARG A 27 6.98 0.65 4.23
CA ARG A 27 6.38 1.54 3.26
C ARG A 27 7.16 1.52 1.95
N LYS A 28 8.49 1.59 2.04
CA LYS A 28 9.34 1.57 0.88
C LYS A 28 9.23 0.25 0.12
N MET A 29 9.18 -0.85 0.85
CA MET A 29 9.04 -2.16 0.24
C MET A 29 7.74 -2.25 -0.54
N ILE A 30 6.65 -1.75 0.02
CA ILE A 30 5.36 -1.76 -0.65
C ILE A 30 5.39 -0.85 -1.87
N GLU A 31 5.99 0.32 -1.74
CA GLU A 31 6.10 1.25 -2.87
C GLU A 31 6.85 0.63 -4.03
N GLU A 32 7.91 -0.09 -3.73
CA GLU A 32 8.67 -0.74 -4.79
C GLU A 32 7.90 -1.89 -5.43
N ALA A 33 7.13 -2.59 -4.64
CA ALA A 33 6.37 -3.71 -5.15
C ALA A 33 5.18 -3.28 -6.00
N CYS A 34 4.48 -2.22 -5.59
CA CYS A 34 3.29 -1.80 -6.31
C CYS A 34 3.54 -0.70 -7.34
N GLY A 35 4.66 -0.01 -7.23
CA GLY A 35 5.03 0.99 -8.22
C GLY A 35 4.50 2.39 -7.98
N GLY A 36 3.78 2.63 -6.91
CA GLY A 36 3.27 3.96 -6.56
C GLY A 36 3.90 4.44 -5.27
N LYS A 37 3.61 5.67 -4.89
CA LYS A 37 4.09 6.22 -3.64
C LYS A 37 2.95 6.27 -2.64
N LEU A 38 3.21 5.78 -1.44
CA LEU A 38 2.19 5.76 -0.40
C LEU A 38 2.16 7.07 0.37
N ASP A 39 0.96 7.54 0.60
CA ASP A 39 0.73 8.69 1.46
C ASP A 39 -0.15 8.21 2.60
N ILE A 40 0.38 8.17 3.80
CA ILE A 40 -0.29 7.61 4.95
C ILE A 40 -0.63 8.72 5.94
N ASP A 41 -1.94 8.90 6.18
CA ASP A 41 -2.39 9.88 7.15
C ASP A 41 -2.49 9.20 8.50
N SER A 42 -1.55 9.53 9.40
CA SER A 42 -1.53 8.88 10.70
C SER A 42 -2.66 9.33 11.62
N ARG A 43 -3.36 10.39 11.28
CA ARG A 43 -4.47 10.83 12.11
C ARG A 43 -5.73 10.02 11.85
N SER A 44 -6.00 9.76 10.59
CA SER A 44 -7.24 9.08 10.20
C SER A 44 -7.03 7.61 9.87
N GLY A 45 -5.79 7.23 9.59
CA GLY A 45 -5.52 5.89 9.11
C GLY A 45 -5.76 5.73 7.62
N GLU A 46 -6.03 6.82 6.92
CA GLU A 46 -6.29 6.75 5.50
C GLU A 46 -5.00 6.58 4.73
N VAL A 47 -5.00 5.68 3.77
CA VAL A 47 -3.84 5.41 2.94
C VAL A 47 -4.21 5.77 1.51
N SER A 48 -3.37 6.58 0.88
CA SER A 48 -3.54 6.97 -0.51
C SER A 48 -2.31 6.58 -1.29
N VAL A 49 -2.44 6.44 -2.59
CA VAL A 49 -1.31 6.12 -3.45
C VAL A 49 -1.22 7.15 -4.56
N ASP A 50 -0.02 7.62 -4.80
CA ASP A 50 0.28 8.52 -5.89
C ASP A 50 0.92 7.72 -7.01
N TRP A 51 0.22 7.62 -8.12
CA TRP A 51 0.66 6.83 -9.27
C TRP A 51 1.35 7.67 -10.34
N SER A 52 1.60 8.93 -10.06
CA SER A 52 1.99 9.92 -11.07
C SER A 52 3.28 9.60 -11.78
N ASP A 53 4.18 8.90 -11.14
CA ASP A 53 5.47 8.61 -11.70
C ASP A 53 5.57 7.29 -12.37
N SER A 54 4.51 6.57 -12.56
CA SER A 54 4.73 5.19 -12.88
C SER A 54 3.94 4.67 -14.03
N ASP A 55 4.57 3.71 -14.66
CA ASP A 55 4.03 2.92 -15.69
C ASP A 55 3.62 1.61 -15.04
N VAL A 56 2.72 1.67 -14.12
CA VAL A 56 2.39 0.55 -13.27
C VAL A 56 1.46 -0.44 -13.96
N ASP A 57 1.74 -1.70 -13.78
CA ASP A 57 0.88 -2.77 -14.22
C ASP A 57 -0.52 -2.56 -13.62
N PRO A 58 -1.58 -2.51 -14.45
CA PRO A 58 -2.93 -2.32 -13.94
C PRO A 58 -3.36 -3.37 -12.93
N VAL A 59 -2.86 -4.59 -13.05
CA VAL A 59 -3.19 -5.64 -12.11
C VAL A 59 -2.62 -5.30 -10.72
N LYS A 60 -1.39 -4.78 -10.67
CA LYS A 60 -0.80 -4.38 -9.42
C LYS A 60 -1.54 -3.21 -8.79
N LYS A 61 -1.96 -2.25 -9.59
CA LYS A 61 -2.78 -1.15 -9.09
C LYS A 61 -4.05 -1.68 -8.45
N MET A 62 -4.70 -2.62 -9.11
CA MET A 62 -5.94 -3.16 -8.62
C MET A 62 -5.77 -3.93 -7.32
N LYS A 63 -4.63 -4.58 -7.14
CA LYS A 63 -4.37 -5.38 -5.95
C LYS A 63 -3.81 -4.60 -4.78
N THR A 64 -3.31 -3.39 -5.01
CA THR A 64 -2.69 -2.61 -3.96
C THR A 64 -3.59 -2.37 -2.74
N PRO A 65 -4.88 -2.02 -2.91
CA PRO A 65 -5.74 -1.85 -1.73
C PRO A 65 -5.83 -3.13 -0.90
N ASP A 66 -5.83 -4.29 -1.54
CA ASP A 66 -5.90 -5.56 -0.81
C ASP A 66 -4.66 -5.78 0.04
N VAL A 67 -3.51 -5.39 -0.47
CA VAL A 67 -2.26 -5.48 0.28
C VAL A 67 -2.32 -4.62 1.53
N ILE A 68 -2.77 -3.37 1.38
CA ILE A 68 -2.85 -2.45 2.49
C ILE A 68 -3.86 -2.95 3.53
N LEU A 69 -5.02 -3.40 3.08
CA LEU A 69 -6.05 -3.90 3.99
C LEU A 69 -5.59 -5.15 4.71
N ALA A 70 -4.85 -6.03 4.04
CA ALA A 70 -4.34 -7.23 4.68
C ALA A 70 -3.40 -6.89 5.81
N ILE A 71 -2.53 -5.90 5.62
CA ILE A 71 -1.64 -5.44 6.67
C ILE A 71 -2.45 -4.83 7.81
N GLY A 72 -3.49 -4.07 7.46
CA GLY A 72 -4.37 -3.47 8.47
C GLY A 72 -5.08 -4.51 9.31
N ARG A 73 -5.28 -5.71 8.77
CA ARG A 73 -5.96 -6.78 9.50
C ARG A 73 -5.01 -7.69 10.26
N GLY A 74 -3.72 -7.44 10.17
CA GLY A 74 -2.76 -8.19 10.94
C GLY A 74 -1.80 -9.07 10.15
N LEU A 75 -1.96 -9.13 8.85
CA LEU A 75 -1.04 -9.93 8.04
C LEU A 75 0.32 -9.24 8.00
N SER A 76 1.38 -10.02 7.99
CA SER A 76 2.71 -9.43 7.95
C SER A 76 2.93 -8.77 6.58
N PRO A 77 3.69 -7.68 6.54
CA PRO A 77 3.90 -6.97 5.27
C PRO A 77 4.49 -7.85 4.18
N LYS A 78 5.42 -8.72 4.53
CA LYS A 78 6.02 -9.61 3.55
C LYS A 78 5.00 -10.51 2.89
N ARG A 79 4.08 -11.04 3.67
CA ARG A 79 3.05 -11.91 3.14
C ARG A 79 2.03 -11.11 2.33
N ALA A 80 1.71 -9.92 2.79
CA ALA A 80 0.75 -9.08 2.10
C ALA A 80 1.25 -8.71 0.72
N VAL A 81 2.53 -8.41 0.60
CA VAL A 81 3.11 -8.03 -0.69
C VAL A 81 3.06 -9.18 -1.68
N ASN A 82 3.08 -10.40 -1.21
CA ASN A 82 2.99 -11.55 -2.10
C ASN A 82 1.66 -11.60 -2.85
N LEU A 83 0.64 -10.91 -2.37
CA LEU A 83 -0.63 -10.84 -3.10
C LEU A 83 -0.47 -10.17 -4.45
N LEU A 84 0.54 -9.31 -4.59
CA LEU A 84 0.78 -8.63 -5.86
C LEU A 84 1.33 -9.57 -6.91
N ASP A 85 2.04 -10.59 -6.47
CA ASP A 85 2.69 -11.54 -7.37
C ASP A 85 1.92 -12.83 -7.52
N ASP A 86 0.76 -12.91 -6.95
CA ASP A 86 0.01 -14.14 -6.94
C ASP A 86 -0.62 -14.38 -8.28
N GLU A 87 0.03 -15.12 -9.10
CA GLU A 87 -0.49 -15.46 -10.34
C GLU A 87 -1.04 -16.81 -10.36
N ILE A 88 -0.99 -17.45 -9.31
CA ILE A 88 -1.38 -18.73 -9.30
C ILE A 88 -2.63 -18.93 -8.81
N ASN A 89 -3.07 -19.13 -8.82
CA ASN A 89 -4.02 -19.25 -8.16
C ASN A 89 -4.38 -20.00 -7.76
#